data_7bf7e06fd6e13a8a9f1f2034f18e6394
#
_entry.id   7bf7e06fd6e13a8a9f1f2034f18e6394
#
_cell.length_a   1.000
_cell.length_b   1.000
_cell.length_c   1.000
_cell.angle_alpha   90.00
_cell.angle_beta   90.00
_cell.angle_gamma   90.00
#
_symmetry.space_group_name_H-M   'P 1'
#
loop_
_entity.id
_entity.type
_entity.pdbx_description
1 polymer ?
#
loop_
_entity_poly.entity_id
_entity_poly.type
_entity_poly.pdbx_seq_one_letter_code
_entity_poly.pdbx_strand_id
1 'polypeptide(L)'
;MTTGMLQNRSENPVIKKGRICRLAAIVLLFLVAMPAGISCSTAGRSSRSPDQVQTADGLYVVGHRGAAGLAPENTLASFRKACELGVNAVELDVLMTLDRKIVVHHDYFLSPEIARTPDGKWLQAHGAAINTLTLDELKYYDIGRLKPGTRYAKRYPVQQPTDGERIPTLDEVVALIKAACSRETELWVEIKTTPQKPALTPAPEVVVDGVVGLLQSQALGGRARILSFNWRALAHVQKTAPDIPTVYLSIDGVRFNTIEPGRPGASPWMAGLDIDDFNGSVPQAVRAAGGRYWAPYHRDATYQNIQEAHKLGLLVYAWTPDTRSRMQLLLEKGIDGIITNRPDILKRVIRGD
;
A
#
# COMPACT_ATOMS: atom_id res chain seq x y z
N MET A 1 18.90 33.11 -58.73
CA MET A 1 17.92 34.18 -59.03
C MET A 1 17.30 34.54 -57.72
N THR A 2 17.81 35.60 -57.18
CA THR A 2 17.24 36.87 -56.71
C THR A 2 16.35 36.76 -55.51
N THR A 3 16.89 37.09 -54.36
CA THR A 3 16.97 38.40 -53.66
C THR A 3 15.66 38.90 -53.08
N GLY A 4 15.70 39.27 -51.81
CA GLY A 4 14.71 40.10 -51.16
C GLY A 4 14.88 40.17 -49.63
N MET A 5 15.94 40.89 -49.16
CA MET A 5 16.00 41.52 -47.85
C MET A 5 14.92 42.59 -47.71
N LEU A 6 14.40 42.84 -46.52
CA LEU A 6 14.22 44.19 -45.98
C LEU A 6 14.09 44.17 -44.45
N GLN A 7 14.97 44.97 -43.84
CA GLN A 7 15.00 45.45 -42.46
C GLN A 7 13.90 46.50 -42.23
N ASN A 8 13.44 46.66 -40.97
CA ASN A 8 13.41 47.95 -40.26
C ASN A 8 12.98 47.73 -38.79
N ARG A 9 13.87 48.08 -37.86
CA ARG A 9 13.99 49.29 -37.00
C ARG A 9 12.78 49.46 -36.04
N SER A 10 13.03 49.20 -34.76
CA SER A 10 13.34 50.10 -33.61
C SER A 10 12.32 51.20 -33.35
N GLU A 11 11.82 51.24 -32.13
CA GLU A 11 11.71 52.47 -31.33
C GLU A 11 11.28 52.15 -29.88
N ASN A 12 12.15 52.54 -28.91
CA ASN A 12 11.78 52.85 -27.54
C ASN A 12 11.31 54.29 -27.45
N PRO A 13 10.41 54.63 -26.54
CA PRO A 13 10.80 55.72 -25.65
C PRO A 13 10.30 55.64 -24.19
N VAL A 14 11.22 55.96 -23.33
CA VAL A 14 11.19 57.10 -22.38
C VAL A 14 10.38 56.98 -21.07
N ILE A 15 11.19 57.02 -20.05
CA ILE A 15 10.94 57.23 -18.62
C ILE A 15 10.23 58.58 -18.34
N LYS A 16 9.23 58.57 -17.43
CA LYS A 16 8.86 59.79 -16.69
C LYS A 16 8.88 59.53 -15.17
N LYS A 17 9.81 60.22 -14.51
CA LYS A 17 9.87 60.48 -13.07
C LYS A 17 8.79 61.48 -12.68
N GLY A 18 8.17 61.33 -11.53
CA GLY A 18 7.25 62.31 -10.93
C GLY A 18 6.88 61.98 -9.48
N ARG A 19 7.62 62.54 -8.62
CA ARG A 19 7.40 63.37 -7.41
C ARG A 19 6.82 62.71 -6.15
N ILE A 20 7.70 62.77 -5.17
CA ILE A 20 7.54 62.64 -3.72
C ILE A 20 6.54 63.68 -3.20
N CYS A 21 5.59 63.23 -2.35
CA CYS A 21 4.93 64.13 -1.41
C CYS A 21 4.97 63.48 -0.01
N ARG A 22 5.77 64.10 0.87
CA ARG A 22 5.78 63.85 2.32
C ARG A 22 4.60 64.59 2.93
N LEU A 23 3.83 63.93 3.78
CA LEU A 23 3.07 64.66 4.81
C LEU A 23 3.06 63.84 6.11
N ALA A 24 3.16 64.64 7.16
CA ALA A 24 3.61 64.29 8.49
C ALA A 24 2.52 63.65 9.39
N ALA A 25 3.01 63.11 10.45
CA ALA A 25 2.37 62.46 11.61
C ALA A 25 1.24 63.24 12.27
N ILE A 26 0.25 62.51 12.75
CA ILE A 26 -0.49 62.85 14.00
C ILE A 26 -0.67 61.58 14.80
N VAL A 27 -0.02 61.54 15.96
CA VAL A 27 -0.19 60.55 17.01
C VAL A 27 -1.43 60.97 17.83
N LEU A 28 -2.45 60.09 17.86
CA LEU A 28 -3.54 60.23 18.83
C LEU A 28 -3.58 58.96 19.69
N LEU A 29 -3.13 59.08 20.96
CA LEU A 29 -3.33 58.10 22.00
C LEU A 29 -4.83 58.08 22.40
N PHE A 30 -5.47 56.94 22.20
CA PHE A 30 -6.71 56.60 22.92
C PHE A 30 -6.46 55.40 23.83
N LEU A 31 -6.42 55.67 25.13
CA LEU A 31 -6.63 54.69 26.18
C LEU A 31 -8.08 54.26 26.14
N VAL A 32 -8.34 53.02 25.84
CA VAL A 32 -9.64 52.38 26.04
C VAL A 32 -9.48 51.10 26.87
N ALA A 33 -10.22 51.09 27.96
CA ALA A 33 -10.25 50.04 28.98
C ALA A 33 -10.62 48.66 28.39
N MET A 34 -9.92 47.60 28.85
CA MET A 34 -10.27 46.21 28.59
C MET A 34 -11.49 45.80 29.39
N PRO A 35 -12.49 45.13 28.75
CA PRO A 35 -13.36 44.21 29.44
C PRO A 35 -12.73 42.82 29.47
N ALA A 36 -12.77 42.17 30.62
CA ALA A 36 -12.38 40.76 30.82
C ALA A 36 -13.27 39.88 29.90
N GLY A 37 -12.72 39.44 28.80
CA GLY A 37 -13.34 38.49 27.88
C GLY A 37 -13.06 37.06 28.30
N ILE A 38 -14.12 36.33 28.54
CA ILE A 38 -14.18 34.89 28.77
C ILE A 38 -13.41 34.16 27.67
N SER A 39 -12.32 33.50 28.06
CA SER A 39 -11.55 32.63 27.16
C SER A 39 -12.38 31.37 26.85
N CYS A 40 -13.05 31.39 25.73
CA CYS A 40 -13.65 30.19 25.15
C CYS A 40 -12.49 29.39 24.56
N SER A 41 -12.00 28.39 25.30
CA SER A 41 -11.03 27.40 24.82
C SER A 41 -11.68 26.61 23.69
N THR A 42 -11.47 27.04 22.45
CA THR A 42 -11.68 26.18 21.29
C THR A 42 -10.60 25.09 21.37
N ALA A 43 -11.00 23.91 21.79
CA ALA A 43 -10.19 22.70 21.68
C ALA A 43 -9.76 22.58 20.22
N GLY A 44 -8.54 23.01 19.94
CA GLY A 44 -7.89 22.79 18.67
C GLY A 44 -7.88 21.29 18.40
N ARG A 45 -8.66 20.85 17.43
CA ARG A 45 -8.46 19.54 16.80
C ARG A 45 -7.02 19.54 16.27
N SER A 46 -6.11 18.98 17.05
CA SER A 46 -4.79 18.60 16.58
C SER A 46 -5.03 17.63 15.42
N SER A 47 -4.83 18.11 14.19
CA SER A 47 -4.66 17.23 13.04
C SER A 47 -3.37 16.46 13.27
N ARG A 48 -3.48 15.26 13.88
CA ARG A 48 -2.38 14.31 13.91
C ARG A 48 -2.00 14.05 12.45
N SER A 49 -0.74 14.27 12.13
CA SER A 49 -0.20 13.83 10.85
C SER A 49 -0.45 12.31 10.71
N PRO A 50 -0.69 11.79 9.49
CA PRO A 50 -0.90 10.36 9.24
C PRO A 50 0.23 9.46 9.78
N ASP A 51 1.36 10.05 10.14
CA ASP A 51 2.59 9.37 10.57
C ASP A 51 2.62 9.00 12.07
N GLN A 52 1.61 9.33 12.88
CA GLN A 52 1.63 9.14 14.34
C GLN A 52 0.60 8.14 14.88
N VAL A 53 0.17 7.14 14.08
CA VAL A 53 -0.56 6.00 14.64
C VAL A 53 0.44 4.92 15.07
N GLN A 54 1.30 5.24 16.03
CA GLN A 54 1.90 4.21 16.86
C GLN A 54 0.82 3.73 17.84
N THR A 55 0.60 2.41 17.88
CA THR A 55 -0.18 1.79 18.96
C THR A 55 0.51 2.09 20.29
N ALA A 56 -0.21 2.02 21.41
CA ALA A 56 0.36 2.19 22.75
C ALA A 56 1.58 1.28 23.02
N ASP A 57 1.73 0.21 22.23
CA ASP A 57 2.81 -0.78 22.30
C ASP A 57 3.84 -0.65 21.15
N GLY A 58 3.75 0.37 20.29
CA GLY A 58 4.79 0.74 19.31
C GLY A 58 4.87 -0.09 18.04
N LEU A 59 4.26 -1.28 17.93
CA LEU A 59 4.34 -2.16 16.76
C LEU A 59 3.05 -2.19 15.94
N TYR A 60 3.17 -2.06 14.62
CA TYR A 60 2.03 -2.07 13.71
C TYR A 60 1.68 -3.49 13.25
N VAL A 61 0.46 -3.93 13.52
CA VAL A 61 -0.04 -5.27 13.16
C VAL A 61 -0.86 -5.20 11.89
N VAL A 62 -0.38 -5.84 10.82
CA VAL A 62 -1.08 -5.88 9.52
C VAL A 62 -1.54 -7.31 9.25
N GLY A 63 -2.84 -7.48 9.04
CA GLY A 63 -3.43 -8.79 8.70
C GLY A 63 -3.26 -9.05 7.20
N HIS A 64 -2.36 -10.00 6.84
CA HIS A 64 -2.04 -10.37 5.46
C HIS A 64 -3.20 -11.13 4.83
N ARG A 65 -3.71 -10.62 3.70
CA ARG A 65 -4.92 -11.13 3.02
C ARG A 65 -6.09 -11.32 4.00
N GLY A 66 -6.22 -10.36 4.92
CA GLY A 66 -7.06 -10.46 6.11
C GLY A 66 -6.36 -11.15 7.28
N ALA A 67 -6.76 -12.36 7.61
CA ALA A 67 -6.14 -13.25 8.60
C ALA A 67 -5.97 -14.65 7.98
N ALA A 68 -5.18 -14.75 6.89
CA ALA A 68 -5.14 -15.91 6.01
C ALA A 68 -4.76 -17.23 6.71
N GLY A 69 -4.07 -17.16 7.85
CA GLY A 69 -3.78 -18.35 8.67
C GLY A 69 -4.95 -18.85 9.50
N LEU A 70 -6.06 -18.10 9.57
CA LEU A 70 -7.24 -18.39 10.39
C LEU A 70 -8.53 -18.54 9.57
N ALA A 71 -8.64 -17.89 8.43
CA ALA A 71 -9.76 -17.95 7.50
C ALA A 71 -9.24 -17.89 6.05
N PRO A 72 -10.03 -18.31 5.04
CA PRO A 72 -9.57 -18.36 3.64
C PRO A 72 -9.09 -16.99 3.15
N GLU A 73 -7.88 -16.92 2.59
CA GLU A 73 -7.23 -15.70 2.17
C GLU A 73 -8.04 -14.86 1.18
N ASN A 74 -7.93 -13.53 1.27
CA ASN A 74 -8.59 -12.60 0.35
C ASN A 74 -10.11 -12.81 0.22
N THR A 75 -10.77 -13.28 1.29
CA THR A 75 -12.23 -13.44 1.38
C THR A 75 -12.84 -12.49 2.40
N LEU A 76 -14.14 -12.26 2.31
CA LEU A 76 -14.84 -11.45 3.30
C LEU A 76 -14.75 -12.05 4.71
N ALA A 77 -14.73 -13.40 4.83
CA ALA A 77 -14.52 -14.09 6.10
C ALA A 77 -13.14 -13.78 6.70
N SER A 78 -12.08 -13.77 5.89
CA SER A 78 -10.72 -13.45 6.36
C SER A 78 -10.59 -12.00 6.83
N PHE A 79 -11.18 -11.06 6.10
CA PHE A 79 -11.18 -9.64 6.47
C PHE A 79 -11.98 -9.40 7.76
N ARG A 80 -13.16 -10.02 7.90
CA ARG A 80 -13.94 -9.97 9.15
C ARG A 80 -13.11 -10.49 10.32
N LYS A 81 -12.38 -11.61 10.12
CA LYS A 81 -11.51 -12.19 11.15
C LYS A 81 -10.38 -11.22 11.56
N ALA A 82 -9.79 -10.52 10.63
CA ALA A 82 -8.78 -9.51 10.93
C ALA A 82 -9.38 -8.34 11.74
N CYS A 83 -10.59 -7.86 11.37
CA CYS A 83 -11.31 -6.83 12.13
C CYS A 83 -11.60 -7.27 13.57
N GLU A 84 -12.10 -8.50 13.76
CA GLU A 84 -12.38 -9.08 15.09
C GLU A 84 -11.12 -9.12 15.97
N LEU A 85 -9.97 -9.40 15.37
CA LEU A 85 -8.68 -9.38 16.05
C LEU A 85 -8.19 -7.97 16.36
N GLY A 86 -8.80 -6.93 15.80
CA GLY A 86 -8.40 -5.54 16.02
C GLY A 86 -7.01 -5.24 15.48
N VAL A 87 -6.73 -5.63 14.24
CA VAL A 87 -5.47 -5.27 13.55
C VAL A 87 -5.42 -3.77 13.24
N ASN A 88 -4.21 -3.22 13.09
CA ASN A 88 -4.04 -1.82 12.70
C ASN A 88 -4.38 -1.59 11.23
N ALA A 89 -4.07 -2.58 10.37
CA ALA A 89 -4.41 -2.56 8.98
C ALA A 89 -4.82 -3.94 8.48
N VAL A 90 -5.70 -3.96 7.49
CA VAL A 90 -6.05 -5.13 6.70
C VAL A 90 -5.35 -5.00 5.36
N GLU A 91 -4.50 -5.95 5.03
CA GLU A 91 -3.84 -6.03 3.73
C GLU A 91 -4.61 -6.98 2.82
N LEU A 92 -4.63 -6.67 1.52
CA LEU A 92 -5.26 -7.44 0.46
C LEU A 92 -4.56 -7.23 -0.89
N ASP A 93 -4.71 -8.22 -1.78
CA ASP A 93 -4.16 -8.20 -3.13
C ASP A 93 -5.24 -7.87 -4.16
N VAL A 94 -4.98 -6.98 -5.12
CA VAL A 94 -5.95 -6.67 -6.18
C VAL A 94 -5.44 -6.98 -7.57
N LEU A 95 -6.36 -7.48 -8.39
CA LEU A 95 -6.23 -7.68 -9.82
C LEU A 95 -7.41 -7.03 -10.55
N MET A 96 -7.30 -6.90 -11.87
CA MET A 96 -8.39 -6.38 -12.70
C MET A 96 -8.89 -7.47 -13.65
N THR A 97 -10.20 -7.63 -13.74
CA THR A 97 -10.89 -8.56 -14.63
C THR A 97 -10.92 -8.09 -16.08
N LEU A 98 -11.39 -8.94 -16.99
CA LEU A 98 -11.61 -8.63 -18.40
C LEU A 98 -12.59 -7.43 -18.56
N ASP A 99 -13.66 -7.39 -17.78
CA ASP A 99 -14.66 -6.32 -17.73
C ASP A 99 -14.27 -5.17 -16.80
N ARG A 100 -12.95 -5.05 -16.49
CA ARG A 100 -12.33 -3.93 -15.75
C ARG A 100 -12.85 -3.73 -14.32
N LYS A 101 -13.29 -4.79 -13.65
CA LYS A 101 -13.60 -4.75 -12.22
C LYS A 101 -12.36 -5.01 -11.39
N ILE A 102 -12.20 -4.29 -10.28
CA ILE A 102 -11.12 -4.55 -9.32
C ILE A 102 -11.60 -5.66 -8.39
N VAL A 103 -10.92 -6.80 -8.46
CA VAL A 103 -11.19 -7.99 -7.64
C VAL A 103 -10.05 -8.27 -6.69
N VAL A 104 -10.37 -8.92 -5.57
CA VAL A 104 -9.40 -9.22 -4.51
C VAL A 104 -8.96 -10.66 -4.61
N HIS A 105 -7.77 -10.87 -5.14
CA HIS A 105 -7.16 -12.19 -5.38
C HIS A 105 -5.65 -12.06 -5.54
N HIS A 106 -4.87 -13.04 -5.05
CA HIS A 106 -3.40 -12.96 -5.08
C HIS A 106 -2.79 -13.42 -6.40
N ASP A 107 -3.18 -14.62 -6.85
CA ASP A 107 -2.54 -15.26 -8.01
C ASP A 107 -3.11 -14.72 -9.32
N TYR A 108 -2.27 -14.63 -10.35
CA TYR A 108 -2.72 -14.23 -11.68
C TYR A 108 -3.68 -15.23 -12.33
N PHE A 109 -3.79 -16.44 -11.78
CA PHE A 109 -4.62 -17.55 -12.24
C PHE A 109 -5.46 -18.09 -11.08
N LEU A 110 -6.61 -18.68 -11.40
CA LEU A 110 -7.34 -19.49 -10.42
C LEU A 110 -6.48 -20.68 -10.00
N SER A 111 -6.21 -20.79 -8.70
CA SER A 111 -5.35 -21.84 -8.13
C SER A 111 -6.14 -23.11 -7.83
N PRO A 112 -5.64 -24.31 -8.24
CA PRO A 112 -6.27 -25.58 -7.91
C PRO A 112 -6.21 -25.92 -6.40
N GLU A 113 -5.41 -25.17 -5.62
CA GLU A 113 -5.31 -25.37 -4.17
C GLU A 113 -6.39 -24.63 -3.37
N ILE A 114 -7.04 -23.60 -4.00
CA ILE A 114 -8.03 -22.76 -3.32
C ILE A 114 -9.36 -22.64 -4.07
N ALA A 115 -9.40 -22.87 -5.39
CA ALA A 115 -10.60 -22.70 -6.18
C ALA A 115 -11.27 -24.04 -6.51
N ARG A 116 -12.59 -24.07 -6.33
CA ARG A 116 -13.45 -25.21 -6.71
C ARG A 116 -14.74 -24.71 -7.34
N THR A 117 -15.38 -25.57 -8.12
CA THR A 117 -16.69 -25.30 -8.72
C THR A 117 -17.79 -25.38 -7.64
N PRO A 118 -19.00 -24.87 -7.89
CA PRO A 118 -20.10 -24.88 -6.89
C PRO A 118 -20.51 -26.27 -6.43
N ASP A 119 -20.31 -27.31 -7.26
CA ASP A 119 -20.53 -28.71 -6.90
C ASP A 119 -19.38 -29.33 -6.08
N GLY A 120 -18.43 -28.50 -5.62
CA GLY A 120 -17.34 -28.89 -4.75
C GLY A 120 -16.13 -29.53 -5.42
N LYS A 121 -16.09 -29.60 -6.77
CA LYS A 121 -14.96 -30.19 -7.48
C LYS A 121 -13.80 -29.19 -7.58
N TRP A 122 -12.64 -29.62 -7.14
CA TRP A 122 -11.39 -28.85 -7.25
C TRP A 122 -10.90 -28.73 -8.68
N LEU A 123 -10.37 -27.58 -9.04
CA LEU A 123 -9.62 -27.43 -10.27
C LEU A 123 -8.46 -28.45 -10.29
N GLN A 124 -8.21 -29.06 -11.46
CA GLN A 124 -7.14 -30.06 -11.60
C GLN A 124 -5.77 -29.42 -11.91
N ALA A 125 -5.79 -28.22 -12.49
CA ALA A 125 -4.62 -27.42 -12.83
C ALA A 125 -4.94 -25.95 -12.59
N HIS A 126 -3.97 -25.05 -12.80
CA HIS A 126 -4.25 -23.62 -12.84
C HIS A 126 -5.36 -23.34 -13.88
N GLY A 127 -6.37 -22.61 -13.42
CA GLY A 127 -7.48 -22.17 -14.27
C GLY A 127 -7.07 -21.01 -15.21
N ALA A 128 -8.06 -20.32 -15.73
CA ALA A 128 -7.84 -19.14 -16.57
C ALA A 128 -7.15 -18.00 -15.79
N ALA A 129 -6.49 -17.11 -16.50
CA ALA A 129 -5.94 -15.90 -15.92
C ALA A 129 -7.07 -14.95 -15.51
N ILE A 130 -6.93 -14.28 -14.37
CA ILE A 130 -7.96 -13.39 -13.83
C ILE A 130 -8.36 -12.28 -14.82
N ASN A 131 -7.40 -11.71 -15.53
CA ASN A 131 -7.64 -10.67 -16.52
C ASN A 131 -8.32 -11.15 -17.82
N THR A 132 -8.55 -12.45 -17.97
CA THR A 132 -9.28 -13.05 -19.10
C THR A 132 -10.71 -13.46 -18.74
N LEU A 133 -11.11 -13.29 -17.48
CA LEU A 133 -12.43 -13.62 -16.97
C LEU A 133 -13.19 -12.35 -16.58
N THR A 134 -14.50 -12.35 -16.81
CA THR A 134 -15.41 -11.35 -16.26
C THR A 134 -15.63 -11.58 -14.75
N LEU A 135 -16.17 -10.57 -14.07
CA LEU A 135 -16.53 -10.69 -12.66
C LEU A 135 -17.52 -11.87 -12.44
N ASP A 136 -18.54 -11.99 -13.28
CA ASP A 136 -19.56 -13.05 -13.14
C ASP A 136 -18.95 -14.45 -13.26
N GLU A 137 -18.01 -14.63 -14.21
CA GLU A 137 -17.28 -15.88 -14.37
C GLU A 137 -16.41 -16.19 -13.13
N LEU A 138 -15.77 -15.16 -12.53
CA LEU A 138 -14.99 -15.33 -11.31
C LEU A 138 -15.88 -15.66 -10.09
N LYS A 139 -17.05 -15.03 -9.98
CA LYS A 139 -18.02 -15.28 -8.91
C LYS A 139 -18.60 -16.71 -8.95
N TYR A 140 -18.41 -17.45 -10.04
CA TYR A 140 -18.79 -18.86 -10.12
C TYR A 140 -17.99 -19.75 -9.14
N TYR A 141 -16.71 -19.44 -8.92
CA TYR A 141 -15.82 -20.29 -8.12
C TYR A 141 -15.96 -20.04 -6.61
N ASP A 142 -15.96 -21.13 -5.84
CA ASP A 142 -15.85 -21.10 -4.38
C ASP A 142 -14.38 -21.16 -3.98
N ILE A 143 -13.93 -20.17 -3.20
CA ILE A 143 -12.57 -20.05 -2.66
C ILE A 143 -12.52 -20.14 -1.13
N GLY A 144 -13.61 -20.56 -0.51
CA GLY A 144 -13.80 -20.56 0.94
C GLY A 144 -13.09 -21.70 1.68
N ARG A 145 -12.19 -22.44 1.03
CA ARG A 145 -11.49 -23.58 1.64
C ARG A 145 -10.19 -23.89 0.92
N LEU A 146 -9.16 -24.26 1.65
CA LEU A 146 -7.95 -24.86 1.07
C LEU A 146 -8.18 -26.32 0.70
N LYS A 147 -7.64 -26.75 -0.44
CA LYS A 147 -7.71 -28.15 -0.88
C LYS A 147 -6.99 -29.06 0.11
N PRO A 148 -7.69 -30.00 0.75
CA PRO A 148 -7.07 -30.89 1.73
C PRO A 148 -5.91 -31.70 1.15
N GLY A 149 -4.90 -31.98 1.99
CA GLY A 149 -3.73 -32.77 1.63
C GLY A 149 -2.63 -32.00 0.87
N THR A 150 -2.91 -30.81 0.35
CA THR A 150 -1.90 -29.99 -0.35
C THR A 150 -0.85 -29.42 0.61
N ARG A 151 0.31 -29.06 0.07
CA ARG A 151 1.35 -28.37 0.85
C ARG A 151 0.84 -27.04 1.37
N TYR A 152 -0.01 -26.37 0.62
CA TYR A 152 -0.59 -25.09 1.00
C TYR A 152 -1.52 -25.23 2.20
N ALA A 153 -2.45 -26.19 2.18
CA ALA A 153 -3.32 -26.46 3.32
C ALA A 153 -2.54 -26.85 4.61
N LYS A 154 -1.42 -27.56 4.46
CA LYS A 154 -0.55 -27.93 5.59
C LYS A 154 0.15 -26.73 6.24
N ARG A 155 0.29 -25.58 5.56
CA ARG A 155 0.83 -24.33 6.15
C ARG A 155 -0.14 -23.69 7.15
N TYR A 156 -1.45 -23.92 6.97
CA TYR A 156 -2.50 -23.28 7.75
C TYR A 156 -3.42 -24.30 8.45
N PRO A 157 -2.87 -25.13 9.35
CA PRO A 157 -3.61 -26.26 9.94
C PRO A 157 -4.77 -25.83 10.84
N VAL A 158 -4.81 -24.58 11.27
CA VAL A 158 -5.88 -24.02 12.12
C VAL A 158 -6.85 -23.12 11.35
N GLN A 159 -6.66 -22.95 10.04
CA GLN A 159 -7.57 -22.17 9.22
C GLN A 159 -8.96 -22.82 9.22
N GLN A 160 -9.98 -22.03 9.53
CA GLN A 160 -11.36 -22.45 9.49
C GLN A 160 -11.93 -22.19 8.09
N PRO A 161 -12.41 -23.21 7.39
CA PRO A 161 -13.05 -23.02 6.09
C PRO A 161 -14.39 -22.28 6.23
N THR A 162 -14.72 -21.51 5.20
CA THR A 162 -16.01 -20.82 5.06
C THR A 162 -16.52 -21.10 3.65
N ASP A 163 -17.15 -22.26 3.46
CA ASP A 163 -17.65 -22.67 2.15
C ASP A 163 -18.66 -21.66 1.60
N GLY A 164 -18.62 -21.44 0.31
CA GLY A 164 -19.46 -20.45 -0.36
C GLY A 164 -18.83 -19.06 -0.52
N GLU A 165 -17.66 -18.79 0.07
CA GLU A 165 -16.93 -17.56 -0.19
C GLU A 165 -16.55 -17.45 -1.67
N ARG A 166 -16.74 -16.26 -2.22
CA ARG A 166 -16.42 -15.92 -3.63
C ARG A 166 -15.27 -14.92 -3.66
N ILE A 167 -14.60 -14.83 -4.80
CA ILE A 167 -13.63 -13.75 -5.03
C ILE A 167 -14.38 -12.41 -4.87
N PRO A 168 -14.05 -11.58 -3.85
CA PRO A 168 -14.77 -10.35 -3.64
C PRO A 168 -14.24 -9.25 -4.57
N THR A 169 -15.08 -8.25 -4.84
CA THR A 169 -14.62 -6.98 -5.40
C THR A 169 -14.00 -6.11 -4.31
N LEU A 170 -13.18 -5.14 -4.69
CA LEU A 170 -12.64 -4.16 -3.74
C LEU A 170 -13.76 -3.36 -3.08
N ASP A 171 -14.86 -3.05 -3.79
CA ASP A 171 -16.05 -2.38 -3.21
C ASP A 171 -16.69 -3.20 -2.08
N GLU A 172 -16.84 -4.51 -2.26
CA GLU A 172 -17.39 -5.41 -1.22
C GLU A 172 -16.49 -5.43 0.02
N VAL A 173 -15.17 -5.46 -0.16
CA VAL A 173 -14.22 -5.40 0.95
C VAL A 173 -14.26 -4.05 1.65
N VAL A 174 -14.29 -2.95 0.91
CA VAL A 174 -14.41 -1.60 1.47
C VAL A 174 -15.69 -1.45 2.30
N ALA A 175 -16.82 -1.96 1.80
CA ALA A 175 -18.09 -1.96 2.55
C ALA A 175 -17.97 -2.75 3.86
N LEU A 176 -17.34 -3.93 3.82
CA LEU A 176 -17.08 -4.73 5.03
C LEU A 176 -16.20 -3.99 6.03
N ILE A 177 -15.07 -3.42 5.59
CA ILE A 177 -14.12 -2.72 6.47
C ILE A 177 -14.80 -1.54 7.17
N LYS A 178 -15.63 -0.79 6.45
CA LYS A 178 -16.41 0.33 7.03
C LYS A 178 -17.41 -0.14 8.07
N ALA A 179 -18.02 -1.32 7.88
CA ALA A 179 -19.06 -1.85 8.76
C ALA A 179 -18.51 -2.60 9.97
N ALA A 180 -17.40 -3.34 9.81
CA ALA A 180 -16.94 -4.34 10.78
C ALA A 180 -15.64 -3.97 11.51
N CYS A 181 -14.79 -3.14 10.92
CA CYS A 181 -13.53 -2.74 11.54
C CYS A 181 -13.65 -1.43 12.34
N SER A 182 -12.66 -1.19 13.19
CA SER A 182 -12.48 0.14 13.80
C SER A 182 -12.33 1.23 12.73
N ARG A 183 -12.78 2.44 13.04
CA ARG A 183 -12.60 3.61 12.16
C ARG A 183 -11.13 3.99 11.95
N GLU A 184 -10.23 3.48 12.79
CA GLU A 184 -8.79 3.69 12.70
C GLU A 184 -8.08 2.60 11.88
N THR A 185 -8.75 1.46 11.60
CA THR A 185 -8.15 0.38 10.81
C THR A 185 -7.90 0.84 9.37
N GLU A 186 -6.65 0.79 8.94
CA GLU A 186 -6.25 1.11 7.57
C GLU A 186 -6.53 -0.04 6.60
N LEU A 187 -6.65 0.29 5.31
CA LEU A 187 -6.74 -0.64 4.21
C LEU A 187 -5.44 -0.58 3.39
N TRP A 188 -4.70 -1.69 3.35
CA TRP A 188 -3.45 -1.81 2.61
C TRP A 188 -3.68 -2.61 1.33
N VAL A 189 -3.60 -1.96 0.18
CA VAL A 189 -3.97 -2.54 -1.13
C VAL A 189 -2.72 -2.82 -1.95
N GLU A 190 -2.36 -4.09 -2.12
CA GLU A 190 -1.28 -4.48 -3.03
C GLU A 190 -1.76 -4.51 -4.47
N ILE A 191 -1.16 -3.69 -5.32
CA ILE A 191 -1.37 -3.71 -6.76
C ILE A 191 -0.55 -4.86 -7.37
N LYS A 192 -1.25 -5.91 -7.82
CA LYS A 192 -0.65 -7.09 -8.45
C LYS A 192 -0.48 -6.87 -9.94
N THR A 193 0.69 -6.37 -10.33
CA THR A 193 1.10 -6.28 -11.75
C THR A 193 2.47 -6.88 -11.93
N THR A 194 2.74 -7.49 -13.08
CA THR A 194 4.00 -8.17 -13.36
C THR A 194 4.67 -7.64 -14.62
N PRO A 195 5.85 -6.99 -14.50
CA PRO A 195 6.60 -6.56 -15.67
C PRO A 195 7.20 -7.72 -16.46
N GLN A 196 7.41 -8.89 -15.81
CA GLN A 196 7.98 -10.08 -16.46
C GLN A 196 6.98 -10.81 -17.36
N LYS A 197 5.67 -10.67 -17.10
CA LYS A 197 4.59 -11.31 -17.87
C LYS A 197 3.46 -10.31 -18.13
N PRO A 198 3.70 -9.28 -18.94
CA PRO A 198 2.76 -8.15 -19.07
C PRO A 198 1.39 -8.55 -19.67
N ALA A 199 1.27 -9.71 -20.30
CA ALA A 199 -0.01 -10.22 -20.77
C ALA A 199 -0.97 -10.68 -19.64
N LEU A 200 -0.46 -10.90 -18.42
CA LEU A 200 -1.26 -11.39 -17.30
C LEU A 200 -1.97 -10.28 -16.52
N THR A 201 -1.60 -9.03 -16.74
CA THR A 201 -2.21 -7.89 -16.06
C THR A 201 -2.29 -6.69 -17.00
N PRO A 202 -3.27 -5.79 -16.83
CA PRO A 202 -3.21 -4.48 -17.49
C PRO A 202 -1.95 -3.71 -17.06
N ALA A 203 -1.67 -2.62 -17.76
CA ALA A 203 -0.61 -1.69 -17.34
C ALA A 203 -0.86 -1.23 -15.90
N PRO A 204 0.21 -1.08 -15.07
CA PRO A 204 0.05 -0.75 -13.66
C PRO A 204 -0.74 0.55 -13.43
N GLU A 205 -0.59 1.54 -14.30
CA GLU A 205 -1.33 2.80 -14.24
C GLU A 205 -2.85 2.59 -14.32
N VAL A 206 -3.31 1.69 -15.18
CA VAL A 206 -4.73 1.38 -15.36
C VAL A 206 -5.34 0.76 -14.10
N VAL A 207 -4.59 -0.14 -13.44
CA VAL A 207 -5.05 -0.77 -12.19
C VAL A 207 -5.03 0.24 -11.05
N VAL A 208 -3.98 1.05 -10.96
CA VAL A 208 -3.85 2.13 -9.96
C VAL A 208 -5.01 3.12 -10.09
N ASP A 209 -5.30 3.62 -11.29
CA ASP A 209 -6.39 4.59 -11.50
C ASP A 209 -7.75 4.02 -11.04
N GLY A 210 -8.02 2.74 -11.32
CA GLY A 210 -9.22 2.07 -10.84
C GLY A 210 -9.29 1.97 -9.32
N VAL A 211 -8.19 1.59 -8.67
CA VAL A 211 -8.11 1.47 -7.20
C VAL A 211 -8.20 2.84 -6.52
N VAL A 212 -7.42 3.81 -6.98
CA VAL A 212 -7.41 5.18 -6.44
C VAL A 212 -8.79 5.83 -6.57
N GLY A 213 -9.41 5.74 -7.76
CA GLY A 213 -10.74 6.26 -8.00
C GLY A 213 -11.79 5.68 -7.04
N LEU A 214 -11.72 4.37 -6.78
CA LEU A 214 -12.60 3.70 -5.82
C LEU A 214 -12.33 4.19 -4.39
N LEU A 215 -11.08 4.20 -3.93
CA LEU A 215 -10.73 4.64 -2.58
C LEU A 215 -11.15 6.09 -2.32
N GLN A 216 -10.99 6.98 -3.29
CA GLN A 216 -11.40 8.38 -3.21
C GLN A 216 -12.93 8.51 -3.17
N SER A 217 -13.66 7.81 -4.05
CA SER A 217 -15.14 7.82 -4.07
C SER A 217 -15.75 7.32 -2.77
N GLN A 218 -15.04 6.42 -2.08
CA GLN A 218 -15.44 5.85 -0.80
C GLN A 218 -14.91 6.62 0.42
N ALA A 219 -14.23 7.75 0.23
CA ALA A 219 -13.60 8.58 1.27
C ALA A 219 -12.61 7.80 2.15
N LEU A 220 -11.86 6.86 1.55
CA LEU A 220 -10.84 6.05 2.23
C LEU A 220 -9.41 6.47 1.91
N GLY A 221 -9.17 7.49 1.07
CA GLY A 221 -7.82 7.92 0.70
C GLY A 221 -6.92 8.20 1.91
N GLY A 222 -7.45 8.82 2.96
CA GLY A 222 -6.72 9.08 4.22
C GLY A 222 -6.56 7.86 5.15
N ARG A 223 -7.13 6.71 4.80
CA ARG A 223 -7.08 5.45 5.55
C ARG A 223 -6.59 4.28 4.71
N ALA A 224 -5.97 4.56 3.57
CA ALA A 224 -5.45 3.54 2.68
C ALA A 224 -3.97 3.74 2.44
N ARG A 225 -3.26 2.65 2.18
CA ARG A 225 -1.91 2.63 1.62
C ARG A 225 -1.90 1.74 0.40
N ILE A 226 -1.11 2.10 -0.60
CA ILE A 226 -0.93 1.26 -1.79
C ILE A 226 0.45 0.62 -1.76
N LEU A 227 0.45 -0.71 -1.89
CA LEU A 227 1.65 -1.54 -1.91
C LEU A 227 1.88 -2.06 -3.33
N SER A 228 3.12 -2.26 -3.72
CA SER A 228 3.44 -3.04 -4.93
C SER A 228 4.89 -3.49 -4.95
N PHE A 229 5.14 -4.66 -5.56
CA PHE A 229 6.47 -5.05 -6.05
C PHE A 229 6.86 -4.31 -7.32
N ASN A 230 5.87 -3.94 -8.14
CA ASN A 230 6.10 -3.12 -9.32
C ASN A 230 6.09 -1.64 -8.93
N TRP A 231 7.27 -1.08 -8.69
CA TRP A 231 7.45 0.31 -8.24
C TRP A 231 6.92 1.34 -9.23
N ARG A 232 6.75 0.95 -10.52
CA ARG A 232 6.07 1.81 -11.51
C ARG A 232 4.62 2.12 -11.10
N ALA A 233 3.92 1.17 -10.47
CA ALA A 233 2.60 1.43 -9.89
C ALA A 233 2.68 2.49 -8.79
N LEU A 234 3.67 2.39 -7.89
CA LEU A 234 3.85 3.34 -6.78
C LEU A 234 4.22 4.74 -7.28
N ALA A 235 5.10 4.82 -8.29
CA ALA A 235 5.44 6.11 -8.93
C ALA A 235 4.21 6.78 -9.56
N HIS A 236 3.29 6.00 -10.13
CA HIS A 236 2.04 6.53 -10.67
C HIS A 236 1.11 7.03 -9.55
N VAL A 237 0.97 6.30 -8.44
CA VAL A 237 0.21 6.75 -7.26
C VAL A 237 0.76 8.08 -6.73
N GLN A 238 2.09 8.19 -6.55
CA GLN A 238 2.72 9.42 -6.05
C GLN A 238 2.45 10.62 -6.96
N LYS A 239 2.33 10.40 -8.27
CA LYS A 239 2.03 11.43 -9.25
C LYS A 239 0.56 11.85 -9.26
N THR A 240 -0.37 10.89 -9.15
CA THR A 240 -1.81 11.12 -9.39
C THR A 240 -2.64 11.23 -8.11
N ALA A 241 -2.16 10.66 -7.00
CA ALA A 241 -2.81 10.66 -5.70
C ALA A 241 -1.78 10.78 -4.56
N PRO A 242 -1.02 11.89 -4.46
CA PRO A 242 0.11 12.06 -3.52
C PRO A 242 -0.29 11.96 -2.05
N ASP A 243 -1.58 12.13 -1.74
CA ASP A 243 -2.12 11.98 -0.38
C ASP A 243 -2.29 10.52 0.06
N ILE A 244 -2.18 9.56 -0.87
CA ILE A 244 -2.23 8.13 -0.54
C ILE A 244 -0.80 7.61 -0.38
N PRO A 245 -0.39 7.18 0.84
CA PRO A 245 0.95 6.69 1.07
C PRO A 245 1.25 5.42 0.26
N THR A 246 2.51 5.29 -0.21
CA THR A 246 3.00 4.13 -0.96
C THR A 246 3.96 3.30 -0.13
N VAL A 247 3.81 1.96 -0.18
CA VAL A 247 4.65 0.99 0.53
C VAL A 247 5.41 0.15 -0.50
N TYR A 248 6.72 0.18 -0.44
CA TYR A 248 7.62 -0.45 -1.40
C TYR A 248 7.90 -1.89 -0.99
N LEU A 249 7.29 -2.84 -1.69
CA LEU A 249 7.56 -4.27 -1.50
C LEU A 249 8.87 -4.66 -2.18
N SER A 250 9.65 -5.52 -1.52
CA SER A 250 10.89 -6.07 -2.10
C SER A 250 11.21 -7.47 -1.58
N ILE A 251 11.89 -8.23 -2.41
CA ILE A 251 12.48 -9.52 -2.06
C ILE A 251 13.76 -9.75 -2.86
N ASP A 252 14.82 -10.13 -2.16
CA ASP A 252 16.07 -10.66 -2.72
C ASP A 252 16.11 -12.17 -2.47
N GLY A 253 15.49 -12.94 -3.35
CA GLY A 253 15.34 -14.38 -3.19
C GLY A 253 15.72 -15.17 -4.42
N VAL A 254 16.16 -16.41 -4.22
CA VAL A 254 16.62 -17.29 -5.31
C VAL A 254 15.53 -17.60 -6.34
N ARG A 255 14.29 -17.75 -5.90
CA ARG A 255 13.17 -18.14 -6.79
C ARG A 255 12.38 -16.95 -7.33
N PHE A 256 12.33 -15.89 -6.56
CA PHE A 256 11.69 -14.63 -6.92
C PHE A 256 12.56 -13.52 -6.37
N ASN A 257 13.05 -12.67 -7.25
CA ASN A 257 13.91 -11.55 -6.93
C ASN A 257 13.38 -10.31 -7.64
N THR A 258 13.13 -9.24 -6.90
CA THR A 258 12.66 -7.97 -7.46
C THR A 258 13.77 -6.92 -7.48
N ILE A 259 14.92 -7.23 -6.85
CA ILE A 259 16.05 -6.30 -6.68
C ILE A 259 17.13 -6.56 -7.73
N GLU A 260 17.46 -7.84 -7.99
CA GLU A 260 18.40 -8.31 -9.00
C GLU A 260 19.82 -7.71 -8.89
N PRO A 261 20.47 -7.71 -7.69
CA PRO A 261 21.78 -7.11 -7.51
C PRO A 261 22.85 -7.81 -8.37
N GLY A 262 23.82 -7.03 -8.88
CA GLY A 262 24.90 -7.52 -9.73
C GLY A 262 24.48 -7.92 -11.15
N ARG A 263 23.25 -7.63 -11.56
CA ARG A 263 22.80 -7.79 -12.95
C ARG A 263 22.94 -6.47 -13.70
N PRO A 264 23.42 -6.48 -14.94
CA PRO A 264 23.51 -5.25 -15.72
C PRO A 264 22.16 -4.59 -15.94
N GLY A 265 22.04 -3.31 -15.51
CA GLY A 265 20.85 -2.48 -15.70
C GLY A 265 19.77 -2.66 -14.64
N ALA A 266 18.79 -1.77 -14.67
CA ALA A 266 17.73 -1.70 -13.68
C ALA A 266 16.83 -2.96 -13.69
N SER A 267 16.46 -3.43 -12.49
CA SER A 267 15.43 -4.45 -12.37
C SER A 267 14.10 -3.97 -12.97
N PRO A 268 13.38 -4.81 -13.72
CA PRO A 268 12.07 -4.44 -14.30
C PRO A 268 11.03 -4.08 -13.23
N TRP A 269 11.26 -4.45 -11.97
CA TRP A 269 10.37 -4.16 -10.85
C TRP A 269 10.59 -2.79 -10.23
N MET A 270 11.78 -2.18 -10.38
CA MET A 270 12.23 -1.01 -9.64
C MET A 270 12.02 0.32 -10.39
N ALA A 271 11.13 0.36 -11.38
CA ALA A 271 10.78 1.58 -12.12
C ALA A 271 11.97 2.32 -12.76
N GLY A 272 12.96 1.58 -13.23
CA GLY A 272 14.16 2.14 -13.86
C GLY A 272 15.32 2.44 -12.90
N LEU A 273 15.18 2.17 -11.60
CA LEU A 273 16.28 2.25 -10.65
C LEU A 273 17.12 0.97 -10.72
N ASP A 274 18.44 1.14 -10.82
CA ASP A 274 19.40 0.07 -10.69
C ASP A 274 19.88 -0.01 -9.25
N ILE A 275 19.75 -1.18 -8.61
CA ILE A 275 20.14 -1.35 -7.22
C ILE A 275 21.65 -1.19 -7.00
N ASP A 276 22.44 -1.46 -8.04
CA ASP A 276 23.90 -1.35 -7.97
C ASP A 276 24.34 0.12 -7.86
N ASP A 277 23.55 1.10 -8.34
CA ASP A 277 23.75 2.54 -8.13
C ASP A 277 23.64 2.92 -6.64
N PHE A 278 23.01 2.08 -5.82
CA PHE A 278 22.85 2.24 -4.37
C PHE A 278 23.74 1.27 -3.57
N ASN A 279 24.78 0.69 -4.18
CA ASN A 279 25.64 -0.31 -3.57
C ASN A 279 24.86 -1.50 -2.96
N GLY A 280 23.76 -1.89 -3.58
CA GLY A 280 22.89 -2.97 -3.12
C GLY A 280 21.92 -2.57 -1.98
N SER A 281 21.88 -1.31 -1.56
CA SER A 281 21.01 -0.85 -0.48
C SER A 281 19.58 -0.58 -0.95
N VAL A 282 18.66 -1.49 -0.60
CA VAL A 282 17.23 -1.32 -0.87
C VAL A 282 16.64 -0.11 -0.12
N PRO A 283 16.98 0.17 1.16
CA PRO A 283 16.52 1.39 1.83
C PRO A 283 16.88 2.67 1.08
N GLN A 284 18.10 2.79 0.52
CA GLN A 284 18.49 3.96 -0.27
C GLN A 284 17.69 4.06 -1.57
N ALA A 285 17.49 2.95 -2.28
CA ALA A 285 16.67 2.92 -3.49
C ALA A 285 15.20 3.32 -3.21
N VAL A 286 14.59 2.82 -2.13
CA VAL A 286 13.25 3.21 -1.68
C VAL A 286 13.19 4.71 -1.39
N ARG A 287 14.20 5.25 -0.69
CA ARG A 287 14.26 6.68 -0.41
C ARG A 287 14.41 7.52 -1.66
N ALA A 288 15.24 7.10 -2.61
CA ALA A 288 15.42 7.74 -3.92
C ALA A 288 14.14 7.71 -4.76
N ALA A 289 13.35 6.62 -4.67
CA ALA A 289 12.03 6.51 -5.28
C ALA A 289 10.95 7.40 -4.61
N GLY A 290 11.28 8.20 -3.60
CA GLY A 290 10.33 9.03 -2.86
C GLY A 290 9.53 8.26 -1.79
N GLY A 291 9.91 7.03 -1.48
CA GLY A 291 9.25 6.20 -0.48
C GLY A 291 9.48 6.68 0.95
N ARG A 292 8.51 6.35 1.82
CA ARG A 292 8.59 6.50 3.29
C ARG A 292 8.36 5.18 4.00
N TYR A 293 7.82 4.18 3.30
CA TYR A 293 7.46 2.87 3.84
C TYR A 293 8.09 1.79 3.00
N TRP A 294 8.89 0.95 3.63
CA TRP A 294 9.53 -0.20 3.01
C TRP A 294 8.99 -1.49 3.61
N ALA A 295 8.58 -2.43 2.75
CA ALA A 295 8.11 -3.74 3.18
C ALA A 295 8.96 -4.86 2.54
N PRO A 296 10.08 -5.23 3.16
CA PRO A 296 10.92 -6.33 2.71
C PRO A 296 10.34 -7.70 3.05
N TYR A 297 10.72 -8.73 2.28
CA TYR A 297 10.61 -10.10 2.76
C TYR A 297 11.31 -10.24 4.11
N HIS A 298 10.68 -10.92 5.07
CA HIS A 298 11.14 -10.92 6.46
C HIS A 298 12.57 -11.41 6.69
N ARG A 299 13.20 -12.12 5.71
CA ARG A 299 14.61 -12.53 5.80
C ARG A 299 15.55 -11.40 5.40
N ASP A 300 15.11 -10.50 4.53
CA ASP A 300 15.86 -9.34 4.05
C ASP A 300 15.81 -8.20 5.08
N ALA A 301 14.88 -8.26 6.04
CA ALA A 301 14.81 -7.37 7.20
C ALA A 301 15.93 -7.73 8.21
N THR A 302 17.19 -7.45 7.84
CA THR A 302 18.34 -7.58 8.73
C THR A 302 18.40 -6.40 9.71
N TYR A 303 19.15 -6.54 10.80
CA TYR A 303 19.37 -5.43 11.72
C TYR A 303 19.97 -4.21 11.00
N GLN A 304 20.96 -4.44 10.14
CA GLN A 304 21.64 -3.39 9.38
C GLN A 304 20.66 -2.65 8.46
N ASN A 305 19.84 -3.39 7.69
CA ASN A 305 18.90 -2.80 6.74
C ASN A 305 17.80 -2.00 7.45
N ILE A 306 17.32 -2.47 8.61
CA ILE A 306 16.34 -1.74 9.42
C ILE A 306 16.95 -0.44 9.95
N GLN A 307 18.16 -0.50 10.52
CA GLN A 307 18.84 0.69 11.05
C GLN A 307 19.18 1.70 9.93
N GLU A 308 19.56 1.24 8.76
CA GLU A 308 19.78 2.10 7.59
C GLU A 308 18.46 2.77 7.14
N ALA A 309 17.38 2.00 7.05
CA ALA A 309 16.06 2.52 6.71
C ALA A 309 15.62 3.62 7.68
N HIS A 310 15.79 3.40 8.99
CA HIS A 310 15.46 4.39 10.02
C HIS A 310 16.31 5.67 9.91
N LYS A 311 17.61 5.55 9.63
CA LYS A 311 18.47 6.73 9.37
C LYS A 311 18.03 7.54 8.17
N LEU A 312 17.41 6.90 7.18
CA LEU A 312 16.83 7.52 5.99
C LEU A 312 15.40 8.05 6.21
N GLY A 313 14.83 7.87 7.41
CA GLY A 313 13.47 8.26 7.75
C GLY A 313 12.40 7.34 7.18
N LEU A 314 12.74 6.08 6.88
CA LEU A 314 11.79 5.07 6.43
C LEU A 314 11.24 4.27 7.63
N LEU A 315 9.97 3.87 7.55
CA LEU A 315 9.39 2.83 8.41
C LEU A 315 9.40 1.48 7.68
N VAL A 316 9.66 0.40 8.44
CA VAL A 316 9.92 -0.95 7.89
C VAL A 316 8.86 -1.95 8.34
N TYR A 317 8.18 -2.61 7.38
CA TYR A 317 7.09 -3.57 7.63
C TYR A 317 7.41 -4.92 6.98
N ALA A 318 7.86 -5.89 7.75
CA ALA A 318 8.27 -7.19 7.18
C ALA A 318 7.09 -8.11 6.89
N TRP A 319 7.11 -8.79 5.75
CA TRP A 319 6.15 -9.83 5.33
C TRP A 319 6.86 -11.16 5.12
N THR A 320 6.32 -12.34 5.29
CA THR A 320 5.17 -12.74 6.07
C THR A 320 5.65 -13.72 7.15
N PRO A 321 6.12 -13.26 8.30
CA PRO A 321 6.47 -14.16 9.41
C PRO A 321 5.20 -14.62 10.11
N ASP A 322 5.03 -15.97 10.24
CA ASP A 322 3.85 -16.58 10.83
C ASP A 322 4.14 -17.33 12.14
N THR A 323 5.43 -17.38 12.56
CA THR A 323 5.84 -18.06 13.79
C THR A 323 6.26 -17.08 14.87
N ARG A 324 5.95 -17.42 16.13
CA ARG A 324 6.34 -16.65 17.31
C ARG A 324 7.83 -16.27 17.29
N SER A 325 8.71 -17.25 17.11
CA SER A 325 10.15 -17.03 17.16
C SER A 325 10.63 -16.04 16.09
N ARG A 326 10.05 -16.09 14.87
CA ARG A 326 10.41 -15.17 13.80
C ARG A 326 9.89 -13.76 14.05
N MET A 327 8.70 -13.63 14.63
CA MET A 327 8.15 -12.34 15.04
C MET A 327 9.02 -11.70 16.13
N GLN A 328 9.36 -12.45 17.19
CA GLN A 328 10.24 -11.98 18.27
C GLN A 328 11.58 -11.49 17.74
N LEU A 329 12.22 -12.26 16.86
CA LEU A 329 13.50 -11.86 16.24
C LEU A 329 13.39 -10.53 15.47
N LEU A 330 12.27 -10.25 14.83
CA LEU A 330 12.06 -8.98 14.11
C LEU A 330 11.81 -7.82 15.08
N LEU A 331 11.09 -8.06 16.18
CA LEU A 331 10.92 -7.06 17.24
C LEU A 331 12.26 -6.66 17.85
N GLU A 332 13.13 -7.64 18.16
CA GLU A 332 14.49 -7.41 18.68
C GLU A 332 15.36 -6.59 17.73
N LYS A 333 15.09 -6.65 16.43
CA LYS A 333 15.77 -5.84 15.40
C LYS A 333 15.21 -4.42 15.27
N GLY A 334 14.11 -4.10 15.95
CA GLY A 334 13.46 -2.79 15.90
C GLY A 334 12.57 -2.57 14.70
N ILE A 335 11.86 -3.62 14.21
CA ILE A 335 10.90 -3.50 13.12
C ILE A 335 9.71 -2.60 13.53
N ASP A 336 9.17 -1.80 12.61
CA ASP A 336 8.03 -0.90 12.88
C ASP A 336 6.68 -1.61 12.77
N GLY A 337 6.60 -2.67 11.96
CA GLY A 337 5.38 -3.47 11.84
C GLY A 337 5.59 -4.79 11.13
N ILE A 338 4.57 -5.63 11.21
CA ILE A 338 4.60 -6.98 10.64
C ILE A 338 3.30 -7.26 9.89
N ILE A 339 3.45 -7.67 8.63
CA ILE A 339 2.39 -8.17 7.76
C ILE A 339 2.38 -9.70 7.90
N THR A 340 1.33 -10.27 8.51
CA THR A 340 1.30 -11.69 8.88
C THR A 340 -0.05 -12.35 8.62
N ASN A 341 -0.02 -13.65 8.26
CA ASN A 341 -1.22 -14.51 8.21
C ASN A 341 -1.75 -14.87 9.62
N ARG A 342 -0.95 -14.62 10.66
CA ARG A 342 -1.26 -14.99 12.04
C ARG A 342 -1.22 -13.78 12.98
N PRO A 343 -2.09 -12.77 12.75
CA PRO A 343 -2.17 -11.60 13.63
C PRO A 343 -2.52 -11.98 15.08
N ASP A 344 -3.19 -13.09 15.29
CA ASP A 344 -3.45 -13.66 16.63
C ASP A 344 -2.16 -14.03 17.38
N ILE A 345 -1.17 -14.61 16.69
CA ILE A 345 0.14 -14.92 17.29
C ILE A 345 0.90 -13.62 17.55
N LEU A 346 0.93 -12.70 16.58
CA LEU A 346 1.66 -11.45 16.73
C LEU A 346 1.15 -10.63 17.92
N LYS A 347 -0.17 -10.53 18.09
CA LYS A 347 -0.77 -9.81 19.24
C LYS A 347 -0.43 -10.46 20.58
N ARG A 348 -0.30 -11.78 20.66
CA ARG A 348 0.21 -12.46 21.87
C ARG A 348 1.70 -12.15 22.10
N VAL A 349 2.52 -12.19 21.05
CA VAL A 349 3.94 -11.83 21.15
C VAL A 349 4.13 -10.43 21.70
N ILE A 350 3.35 -9.44 21.22
CA ILE A 350 3.41 -8.06 21.68
C ILE A 350 3.04 -7.95 23.18
N ARG A 351 2.04 -8.72 23.65
CA ARG A 351 1.62 -8.74 25.07
C ARG A 351 2.55 -9.52 25.98
N GLY A 352 3.50 -10.28 25.42
CA GLY A 352 4.38 -11.15 26.19
C GLY A 352 3.76 -12.49 26.60
N ASP A 353 2.63 -12.88 25.95
CA ASP A 353 1.88 -14.12 26.24
C ASP A 353 2.49 -15.36 25.54
#